data_7761055e33f5961651e2a88622a3abdd
#
_entry.id   7761055e33f5961651e2a88622a3abdd
#
_cell.length_a   1.000
_cell.length_b   1.000
_cell.length_c   1.000
_cell.angle_alpha   90.00
_cell.angle_beta   90.00
_cell.angle_gamma   90.00
#
_symmetry.space_group_name_H-M   'P 1'
#
loop_
_entity.id
_entity.type
_entity.pdbx_description
1 polymer ?
#
loop_
_entity_poly.entity_id
_entity_poly.type
_entity_poly.pdbx_seq_one_letter_code
_entity_poly.pdbx_strand_id
1 'polypeptide(L)'
;MLKKGMGKSILMTVLITGNVIWGGTVVYAEEGLQQFNLDQMVVTATRTMKELQEVPSSVSVVTSQDIEERNINSVPEALQTLPGVYMNQAAQGGIQIRGFSSSDILVLLDGLPMNTTYNNGMEWEMVPVEKIARIEVVRGAGSSLYGGRAVGAVVNIITKDNPEKKGASVNAVVSYGSNNTWKKALYADARVNKKLSFGVGYENRKSDGYRGYYYTGSASKGSGGIKPDHELPQLSNGKYVLGGRGEKVWENENISANVKYDFDEDRSLKYTFIHTESEYRYQNPWTTIYKDGKPVFSGSVDVGNGQIVKPSIGTYLGYDGRKESDLHTLSYNDNKNKFSANFGYLDMKSNGYSSSSSPKSIDWNGAGTDSFYPGETYNFDVQKAWDNVGKHSILVGGSFKQESFDQLRKYLSNWRDHDSVISGLGDNGVYENHGGKARNIALFVQDEYQISDPMTMYLGVRYDHFTKMDGKSRYYDKNTGALTRSLDYDEVSYSEFSPKIAFDYKADEKTNYYVSYGHSFNPPPLYQVYRDGGGSMGGVVANPDLDPETSNTFEIGMKKKLSRQTNLGISLYQVKT
;
A
#
# COMPACT_ATOMS: atom_id res chain seq x y z
N MET A 1 -5.95 -40.13 -11.92
CA MET A 1 -7.34 -39.78 -11.59
C MET A 1 -7.34 -38.77 -10.45
N LEU A 2 -7.33 -37.51 -10.79
CA LEU A 2 -7.38 -36.41 -9.82
C LEU A 2 -8.85 -36.14 -9.51
N LYS A 3 -9.29 -36.50 -8.30
CA LYS A 3 -10.60 -36.10 -7.78
C LYS A 3 -10.59 -34.59 -7.52
N LYS A 4 -11.41 -33.87 -8.28
CA LYS A 4 -11.82 -32.49 -8.01
C LYS A 4 -12.50 -32.42 -6.64
N GLY A 5 -11.80 -31.93 -5.65
CA GLY A 5 -12.36 -31.44 -4.41
C GLY A 5 -12.48 -29.92 -4.51
N MET A 6 -13.54 -29.42 -5.13
CA MET A 6 -13.95 -28.03 -4.94
C MET A 6 -14.55 -27.92 -3.54
N GLY A 7 -13.71 -27.64 -2.56
CA GLY A 7 -14.15 -27.22 -1.24
C GLY A 7 -14.81 -25.85 -1.37
N LYS A 8 -16.14 -25.80 -1.19
CA LYS A 8 -16.85 -24.54 -1.00
C LYS A 8 -16.30 -23.92 0.29
N SER A 9 -15.52 -22.86 0.16
CA SER A 9 -15.12 -22.03 1.29
C SER A 9 -16.38 -21.41 1.88
N ILE A 10 -16.82 -21.90 3.02
CA ILE A 10 -17.86 -21.23 3.81
C ILE A 10 -17.10 -20.24 4.69
N LEU A 11 -17.04 -18.98 4.28
CA LEU A 11 -16.62 -17.90 5.14
C LEU A 11 -17.80 -17.57 6.05
N MET A 12 -17.69 -17.89 7.33
CA MET A 12 -18.69 -17.53 8.33
C MET A 12 -18.20 -16.29 9.08
N THR A 13 -18.71 -15.13 8.70
CA THR A 13 -18.50 -13.90 9.45
C THR A 13 -19.69 -13.70 10.39
N VAL A 14 -19.43 -13.66 11.69
CA VAL A 14 -20.45 -13.31 12.70
C VAL A 14 -20.20 -11.86 13.07
N LEU A 15 -21.03 -10.96 12.54
CA LEU A 15 -21.09 -9.55 12.94
C LEU A 15 -21.99 -9.44 14.18
N ILE A 16 -21.40 -9.12 15.33
CA ILE A 16 -22.16 -8.79 16.52
C ILE A 16 -22.08 -7.26 16.66
N THR A 17 -23.09 -6.56 16.16
CA THR A 17 -23.27 -5.14 16.44
C THR A 17 -24.13 -5.00 17.69
N GLY A 18 -23.49 -4.70 18.80
CA GLY A 18 -24.16 -4.45 20.07
C GLY A 18 -24.13 -2.95 20.42
N ASN A 19 -25.29 -2.31 20.52
CA ASN A 19 -25.39 -1.00 21.16
C ASN A 19 -25.47 -1.22 22.68
N VAL A 20 -24.37 -1.00 23.39
CA VAL A 20 -24.40 -0.98 24.85
C VAL A 20 -24.88 0.40 25.30
N ILE A 21 -26.15 0.48 25.60
CA ILE A 21 -26.77 1.71 26.12
C ILE A 21 -26.65 1.70 27.65
N TRP A 22 -25.75 2.52 28.18
CA TRP A 22 -25.84 2.90 29.60
C TRP A 22 -26.89 4.00 29.75
N GLY A 23 -28.12 3.58 30.05
CA GLY A 23 -29.19 4.45 30.52
C GLY A 23 -29.63 5.54 29.53
N GLY A 24 -30.20 5.16 28.37
CA GLY A 24 -30.83 6.10 27.46
C GLY A 24 -31.75 5.37 26.49
N THR A 25 -32.93 5.90 26.28
CA THR A 25 -33.99 5.44 25.38
C THR A 25 -33.48 5.20 23.97
N VAL A 26 -33.87 4.07 23.38
CA VAL A 26 -33.73 3.78 21.93
C VAL A 26 -34.52 4.83 21.17
N VAL A 27 -33.81 5.69 20.43
CA VAL A 27 -34.44 6.61 19.48
C VAL A 27 -34.46 5.92 18.13
N TYR A 28 -35.64 5.53 17.69
CA TYR A 28 -35.87 5.19 16.29
C TYR A 28 -35.67 6.45 15.46
N ALA A 29 -34.82 6.38 14.44
CA ALA A 29 -34.65 7.47 13.50
C ALA A 29 -35.95 7.68 12.72
N GLU A 30 -36.53 8.86 12.83
CA GLU A 30 -37.66 9.29 12.04
C GLU A 30 -37.22 9.47 10.56
N GLU A 31 -37.91 8.79 9.66
CA GLU A 31 -37.81 9.01 8.20
C GLU A 31 -38.22 10.46 7.88
N GLY A 32 -37.32 11.27 7.38
CA GLY A 32 -37.70 12.60 6.91
C GLY A 32 -36.62 13.63 6.63
N LEU A 33 -35.34 13.30 6.73
CA LEU A 33 -34.28 14.18 6.24
C LEU A 33 -33.92 13.78 4.80
N GLN A 34 -33.85 14.76 3.88
CA GLN A 34 -33.25 14.53 2.57
C GLN A 34 -31.89 13.85 2.81
N GLN A 35 -31.80 12.57 2.51
CA GLN A 35 -30.55 11.84 2.46
C GLN A 35 -29.72 12.50 1.37
N PHE A 36 -28.83 13.42 1.77
CA PHE A 36 -27.67 13.75 0.94
C PHE A 36 -26.94 12.43 0.76
N ASN A 37 -26.91 11.94 -0.47
CA ASN A 37 -26.27 10.69 -0.80
C ASN A 37 -24.75 10.95 -0.76
N LEU A 38 -24.15 10.88 0.43
CA LEU A 38 -22.70 11.07 0.68
C LEU A 38 -21.87 10.10 -0.18
N ASP A 39 -22.45 8.99 -0.62
CA ASP A 39 -21.83 8.02 -1.53
C ASP A 39 -21.53 8.57 -2.92
N GLN A 40 -22.10 9.72 -3.29
CA GLN A 40 -21.85 10.41 -4.56
C GLN A 40 -20.91 11.61 -4.43
N MET A 41 -20.46 11.94 -3.21
CA MET A 41 -19.53 13.05 -2.97
C MET A 41 -18.10 12.54 -2.86
N VAL A 42 -17.19 13.19 -3.57
CA VAL A 42 -15.75 12.87 -3.56
C VAL A 42 -14.92 14.12 -3.28
N VAL A 43 -13.78 13.93 -2.65
CA VAL A 43 -12.85 15.00 -2.29
C VAL A 43 -11.51 14.88 -3.02
N THR A 44 -11.10 13.66 -3.34
CA THR A 44 -9.73 13.40 -3.83
C THR A 44 -9.43 14.03 -5.19
N ALA A 45 -10.41 14.16 -6.06
CA ALA A 45 -10.16 14.63 -7.42
C ALA A 45 -9.85 16.12 -7.52
N THR A 46 -10.36 16.94 -6.58
CA THR A 46 -10.26 18.40 -6.58
C THR A 46 -9.76 18.98 -5.25
N ARG A 47 -9.49 18.15 -4.24
CA ARG A 47 -9.22 18.52 -2.85
C ARG A 47 -10.34 19.34 -2.18
N THR A 48 -11.48 19.47 -2.85
CA THR A 48 -12.72 20.05 -2.36
C THR A 48 -13.86 19.08 -2.57
N MET A 49 -14.88 19.13 -1.74
CA MET A 49 -16.01 18.20 -1.83
C MET A 49 -16.86 18.50 -3.07
N LYS A 50 -17.02 17.55 -3.98
CA LYS A 50 -17.76 17.64 -5.23
C LYS A 50 -18.63 16.43 -5.47
N GLU A 51 -19.70 16.58 -6.23
CA GLU A 51 -20.41 15.43 -6.75
C GLU A 51 -19.55 14.64 -7.74
N LEU A 52 -19.61 13.31 -7.67
CA LEU A 52 -18.87 12.41 -8.56
C LEU A 52 -19.10 12.73 -10.05
N GLN A 53 -20.31 13.22 -10.40
CA GLN A 53 -20.66 13.60 -11.76
C GLN A 53 -19.88 14.82 -12.26
N GLU A 54 -19.62 15.79 -11.40
CA GLU A 54 -19.02 17.09 -11.75
C GLU A 54 -17.48 17.10 -11.75
N VAL A 55 -16.85 15.98 -11.46
CA VAL A 55 -15.38 15.88 -11.42
C VAL A 55 -14.85 15.53 -12.81
N PRO A 56 -13.95 16.32 -13.43
CA PRO A 56 -13.42 16.06 -14.76
C PRO A 56 -12.30 15.00 -14.76
N SER A 57 -12.59 13.83 -14.22
CA SER A 57 -11.67 12.70 -14.11
C SER A 57 -12.44 11.39 -13.97
N SER A 58 -11.80 10.27 -14.31
CA SER A 58 -12.33 8.93 -14.02
C SER A 58 -12.17 8.63 -12.54
N VAL A 59 -13.25 8.67 -11.78
CA VAL A 59 -13.28 8.39 -10.34
C VAL A 59 -14.13 7.17 -10.05
N SER A 60 -13.69 6.36 -9.10
CA SER A 60 -14.46 5.25 -8.52
C SER A 60 -14.45 5.35 -7.00
N VAL A 61 -15.52 4.92 -6.39
CA VAL A 61 -15.68 4.89 -4.93
C VAL A 61 -16.06 3.47 -4.50
N VAL A 62 -15.44 3.00 -3.42
CA VAL A 62 -15.87 1.82 -2.67
C VAL A 62 -16.32 2.31 -1.32
N THR A 63 -17.58 2.09 -0.98
CA THR A 63 -18.19 2.55 0.28
C THR A 63 -18.01 1.54 1.40
N SER A 64 -18.24 1.95 2.65
CA SER A 64 -18.31 1.02 3.79
C SER A 64 -19.41 -0.04 3.59
N GLN A 65 -20.52 0.34 2.95
CA GLN A 65 -21.60 -0.60 2.62
C GLN A 65 -21.11 -1.65 1.61
N ASP A 66 -20.40 -1.27 0.54
CA ASP A 66 -19.78 -2.23 -0.40
C ASP A 66 -18.83 -3.20 0.30
N ILE A 67 -18.04 -2.71 1.26
CA ILE A 67 -17.12 -3.51 2.06
C ILE A 67 -17.88 -4.55 2.89
N GLU A 68 -18.94 -4.12 3.57
CA GLU A 68 -19.78 -4.99 4.40
C GLU A 68 -20.56 -6.01 3.58
N GLU A 69 -21.29 -5.58 2.54
CA GLU A 69 -22.15 -6.44 1.71
C GLU A 69 -21.36 -7.50 0.95
N ARG A 70 -20.13 -7.18 0.52
CA ARG A 70 -19.26 -8.11 -0.21
C ARG A 70 -18.33 -8.89 0.70
N ASN A 71 -18.38 -8.67 2.02
CA ASN A 71 -17.49 -9.28 3.02
C ASN A 71 -16.01 -9.10 2.67
N ILE A 72 -15.63 -7.88 2.29
CA ILE A 72 -14.25 -7.51 1.93
C ILE A 72 -13.39 -7.46 3.19
N ASN A 73 -12.22 -8.09 3.16
CA ASN A 73 -11.37 -8.25 4.33
C ASN A 73 -10.07 -7.45 4.27
N SER A 74 -9.76 -6.78 3.16
CA SER A 74 -8.55 -5.97 3.00
C SER A 74 -8.76 -4.85 1.98
N VAL A 75 -7.96 -3.78 2.08
CA VAL A 75 -7.98 -2.68 1.10
C VAL A 75 -7.66 -3.17 -0.32
N PRO A 76 -6.64 -4.02 -0.56
CA PRO A 76 -6.41 -4.60 -1.87
C PRO A 76 -7.61 -5.33 -2.46
N GLU A 77 -8.34 -6.10 -1.63
CA GLU A 77 -9.56 -6.79 -2.05
C GLU A 77 -10.66 -5.80 -2.44
N ALA A 78 -10.82 -4.70 -1.69
CA ALA A 78 -11.74 -3.62 -2.02
C ALA A 78 -11.40 -2.98 -3.38
N LEU A 79 -10.14 -2.65 -3.59
CA LEU A 79 -9.68 -2.02 -4.82
C LEU A 79 -9.83 -2.94 -6.04
N GLN A 80 -9.65 -4.25 -5.87
CA GLN A 80 -9.80 -5.24 -6.93
C GLN A 80 -11.24 -5.35 -7.47
N THR A 81 -12.23 -4.87 -6.73
CA THR A 81 -13.62 -4.82 -7.21
C THR A 81 -13.83 -3.75 -8.29
N LEU A 82 -12.88 -2.84 -8.46
CA LEU A 82 -12.98 -1.72 -9.37
C LEU A 82 -12.48 -2.05 -10.78
N PRO A 83 -13.12 -1.53 -11.83
CA PRO A 83 -12.66 -1.71 -13.20
C PRO A 83 -11.23 -1.17 -13.42
N GLY A 84 -10.40 -1.93 -14.14
CA GLY A 84 -9.03 -1.53 -14.48
C GLY A 84 -8.03 -1.60 -13.31
N VAL A 85 -8.41 -2.23 -12.21
CA VAL A 85 -7.51 -2.55 -11.10
C VAL A 85 -7.16 -4.03 -11.15
N TYR A 86 -5.89 -4.34 -11.10
CA TYR A 86 -5.37 -5.70 -11.09
C TYR A 86 -4.45 -5.91 -9.90
N MET A 87 -4.59 -7.05 -9.22
CA MET A 87 -3.69 -7.47 -8.16
C MET A 87 -2.69 -8.50 -8.68
N ASN A 88 -1.41 -8.20 -8.55
CA ASN A 88 -0.36 -9.17 -8.79
C ASN A 88 -0.09 -9.97 -7.50
N GLN A 89 -0.73 -11.11 -7.35
CA GLN A 89 -0.54 -11.98 -6.19
C GLN A 89 0.90 -12.52 -6.07
N ALA A 90 1.61 -12.66 -7.20
CA ALA A 90 2.99 -13.13 -7.22
C ALA A 90 3.99 -12.07 -6.71
N ALA A 91 3.68 -10.79 -6.83
CA ALA A 91 4.51 -9.66 -6.39
C ALA A 91 4.11 -9.12 -5.01
N GLN A 92 3.80 -9.98 -4.06
CA GLN A 92 3.47 -9.62 -2.67
C GLN A 92 2.30 -8.61 -2.55
N GLY A 93 1.27 -8.77 -3.40
CA GLY A 93 0.06 -7.93 -3.32
C GLY A 93 0.20 -6.56 -3.99
N GLY A 94 1.11 -6.40 -4.93
CA GLY A 94 1.23 -5.17 -5.72
C GLY A 94 -0.05 -4.90 -6.52
N ILE A 95 -0.60 -3.69 -6.38
CA ILE A 95 -1.76 -3.23 -7.14
C ILE A 95 -1.27 -2.56 -8.41
N GLN A 96 -1.98 -2.82 -9.51
CA GLN A 96 -1.81 -2.12 -10.77
C GLN A 96 -3.13 -1.42 -11.14
N ILE A 97 -3.03 -0.17 -11.55
CA ILE A 97 -4.17 0.62 -12.04
C ILE A 97 -3.80 1.17 -13.41
N ARG A 98 -4.58 0.83 -14.44
CA ARG A 98 -4.30 1.22 -15.84
C ARG A 98 -2.90 0.82 -16.34
N GLY A 99 -2.33 -0.27 -15.81
CA GLY A 99 -0.99 -0.74 -16.14
C GLY A 99 0.15 -0.12 -15.32
N PHE A 100 -0.12 0.91 -14.54
CA PHE A 100 0.84 1.48 -13.60
C PHE A 100 0.99 0.60 -12.36
N SER A 101 2.22 0.49 -11.87
CA SER A 101 2.57 -0.31 -10.70
C SER A 101 2.26 0.43 -9.39
N SER A 102 2.35 -0.27 -8.26
CA SER A 102 2.15 0.34 -6.94
C SER A 102 3.08 1.53 -6.66
N SER A 103 4.27 1.57 -7.26
CA SER A 103 5.22 2.68 -7.11
C SER A 103 4.76 3.98 -7.78
N ASP A 104 3.86 3.89 -8.77
CA ASP A 104 3.33 5.01 -9.56
C ASP A 104 1.93 5.44 -9.09
N ILE A 105 1.47 4.83 -8.00
CA ILE A 105 0.16 5.08 -7.40
C ILE A 105 0.36 5.72 -6.03
N LEU A 106 -0.16 6.93 -5.87
CA LEU A 106 -0.15 7.58 -4.58
C LEU A 106 -1.30 7.07 -3.72
N VAL A 107 -0.97 6.57 -2.53
CA VAL A 107 -1.97 6.12 -1.56
C VAL A 107 -2.01 7.10 -0.39
N LEU A 108 -3.20 7.56 -0.06
CA LEU A 108 -3.46 8.49 1.02
C LEU A 108 -4.33 7.82 2.09
N LEU A 109 -4.09 8.17 3.35
CA LEU A 109 -5.01 7.94 4.47
C LEU A 109 -5.46 9.30 5.02
N ASP A 110 -6.76 9.58 4.94
CA ASP A 110 -7.34 10.88 5.29
C ASP A 110 -6.58 12.07 4.64
N GLY A 111 -6.11 11.88 3.40
CA GLY A 111 -5.38 12.89 2.61
C GLY A 111 -3.86 12.93 2.83
N LEU A 112 -3.29 12.17 3.77
CA LEU A 112 -1.85 12.11 4.02
C LEU A 112 -1.19 10.92 3.29
N PRO A 113 -0.04 11.12 2.61
CA PRO A 113 0.68 10.06 1.90
C PRO A 113 1.16 8.92 2.80
N MET A 114 0.90 7.68 2.37
CA MET A 114 1.21 6.45 3.10
C MET A 114 2.18 5.51 2.37
N ASN A 115 2.69 5.91 1.20
CA ASN A 115 3.66 5.10 0.47
C ASN A 115 4.95 4.95 1.26
N THR A 116 5.52 3.74 1.23
CA THR A 116 6.76 3.41 1.94
C THR A 116 7.97 4.13 1.35
N THR A 117 8.95 4.43 2.16
CA THR A 117 10.21 5.06 1.75
C THR A 117 11.12 4.12 0.96
N TYR A 118 10.96 2.80 1.17
CA TYR A 118 11.77 1.77 0.55
C TYR A 118 11.58 1.71 -0.97
N ASN A 119 10.36 1.39 -1.42
CA ASN A 119 10.05 1.07 -2.82
C ASN A 119 8.83 1.81 -3.36
N ASN A 120 8.37 2.85 -2.67
CA ASN A 120 7.13 3.59 -2.97
C ASN A 120 5.84 2.73 -2.92
N GLY A 121 5.91 1.51 -2.42
CA GLY A 121 4.74 0.64 -2.20
C GLY A 121 3.85 1.09 -1.04
N MET A 122 2.93 0.25 -0.63
CA MET A 122 2.02 0.51 0.49
C MET A 122 1.96 -0.69 1.43
N GLU A 123 1.95 -0.43 2.73
CA GLU A 123 1.66 -1.42 3.77
C GLU A 123 0.15 -1.44 4.03
N TRP A 124 -0.56 -2.29 3.28
CA TRP A 124 -2.02 -2.34 3.30
C TRP A 124 -2.60 -2.80 4.63
N GLU A 125 -1.82 -3.52 5.42
CA GLU A 125 -2.17 -4.04 6.74
C GLU A 125 -2.42 -2.94 7.77
N MET A 126 -1.92 -1.71 7.52
CA MET A 126 -2.09 -0.56 8.43
C MET A 126 -3.53 -0.06 8.53
N VAL A 127 -4.40 -0.41 7.58
CA VAL A 127 -5.76 0.13 7.53
C VAL A 127 -6.79 -0.98 7.64
N PRO A 128 -7.36 -1.23 8.84
CA PRO A 128 -8.49 -2.14 9.02
C PRO A 128 -9.71 -1.68 8.22
N VAL A 129 -10.31 -2.59 7.45
CA VAL A 129 -11.42 -2.26 6.56
C VAL A 129 -12.67 -1.78 7.31
N GLU A 130 -12.87 -2.19 8.55
CA GLU A 130 -13.97 -1.77 9.39
C GLU A 130 -13.92 -0.29 9.78
N LYS A 131 -12.74 0.31 9.75
CA LYS A 131 -12.53 1.74 10.01
C LYS A 131 -12.68 2.60 8.76
N ILE A 132 -12.89 2.01 7.59
CA ILE A 132 -13.01 2.72 6.32
C ILE A 132 -14.45 3.21 6.13
N ALA A 133 -14.61 4.51 5.89
CA ALA A 133 -15.86 5.10 5.45
C ALA A 133 -16.05 4.89 3.94
N ARG A 134 -15.00 5.18 3.17
CA ARG A 134 -14.93 4.94 1.73
C ARG A 134 -13.50 4.99 1.21
N ILE A 135 -13.30 4.41 0.03
CA ILE A 135 -12.04 4.50 -0.72
C ILE A 135 -12.36 5.21 -2.04
N GLU A 136 -11.69 6.33 -2.29
CA GLU A 136 -11.79 7.07 -3.55
C GLU A 136 -10.58 6.76 -4.43
N VAL A 137 -10.81 6.39 -5.69
CA VAL A 137 -9.76 6.13 -6.68
C VAL A 137 -9.91 7.08 -7.84
N VAL A 138 -8.99 8.03 -7.96
CA VAL A 138 -8.90 8.98 -9.07
C VAL A 138 -7.81 8.51 -10.01
N ARG A 139 -8.17 8.21 -11.25
CA ARG A 139 -7.25 7.70 -12.26
C ARG A 139 -6.66 8.83 -13.10
N GLY A 140 -5.40 8.63 -13.55
CA GLY A 140 -4.66 9.58 -14.38
C GLY A 140 -3.84 10.58 -13.57
N ALA A 141 -3.43 11.67 -14.22
CA ALA A 141 -2.51 12.66 -13.68
C ALA A 141 -3.04 13.36 -12.42
N GLY A 142 -2.42 13.09 -11.27
CA GLY A 142 -2.76 13.67 -9.98
C GLY A 142 -1.71 14.64 -9.42
N SER A 143 -0.54 14.78 -10.08
CA SER A 143 0.59 15.52 -9.51
C SER A 143 0.34 17.01 -9.34
N SER A 144 -0.57 17.62 -10.10
CA SER A 144 -0.94 19.04 -9.94
C SER A 144 -1.51 19.40 -8.56
N LEU A 145 -2.04 18.41 -7.82
CA LEU A 145 -2.56 18.58 -6.47
C LEU A 145 -1.72 17.85 -5.42
N TYR A 146 -1.22 16.66 -5.76
CA TYR A 146 -0.64 15.72 -4.80
C TYR A 146 0.87 15.55 -4.95
N GLY A 147 1.48 16.05 -6.04
CA GLY A 147 2.91 15.93 -6.29
C GLY A 147 3.32 14.54 -6.78
N GLY A 148 4.52 14.14 -6.45
CA GLY A 148 5.12 12.90 -6.92
C GLY A 148 4.33 11.65 -6.57
N ARG A 149 4.53 10.58 -7.38
CA ARG A 149 3.85 9.26 -7.27
C ARG A 149 2.40 9.24 -7.76
N ALA A 150 1.78 10.39 -7.99
CA ALA A 150 0.41 10.49 -8.49
C ALA A 150 0.34 10.40 -10.03
N VAL A 151 0.98 9.38 -10.62
CA VAL A 151 1.11 9.19 -12.08
C VAL A 151 -0.05 8.37 -12.63
N GLY A 152 -0.24 7.16 -12.14
CA GLY A 152 -1.28 6.25 -12.59
C GLY A 152 -2.63 6.49 -11.93
N ALA A 153 -2.60 6.76 -10.62
CA ALA A 153 -3.78 7.05 -9.83
C ALA A 153 -3.43 7.66 -8.47
N VAL A 154 -4.44 8.27 -7.85
CA VAL A 154 -4.47 8.60 -6.42
C VAL A 154 -5.56 7.74 -5.78
N VAL A 155 -5.19 6.98 -4.74
CA VAL A 155 -6.11 6.20 -3.90
C VAL A 155 -6.19 6.88 -2.55
N ASN A 156 -7.34 7.38 -2.16
CA ASN A 156 -7.53 7.98 -0.85
C ASN A 156 -8.48 7.13 0.00
N ILE A 157 -7.96 6.62 1.11
CA ILE A 157 -8.69 5.86 2.09
C ILE A 157 -9.18 6.84 3.13
N ILE A 158 -10.49 6.99 3.26
CA ILE A 158 -11.12 7.93 4.19
C ILE A 158 -11.69 7.12 5.35
N THR A 159 -11.27 7.45 6.56
CA THR A 159 -11.69 6.73 7.77
C THR A 159 -13.06 7.19 8.27
N LYS A 160 -13.76 6.30 8.98
CA LYS A 160 -15.01 6.64 9.67
C LYS A 160 -14.74 7.68 10.76
N ASP A 161 -15.61 8.65 10.86
CA ASP A 161 -15.59 9.60 11.97
C ASP A 161 -16.19 8.98 13.24
N ASN A 162 -15.84 9.55 14.38
CA ASN A 162 -16.45 9.21 15.66
C ASN A 162 -17.94 9.62 15.67
N PRO A 163 -18.77 9.03 16.56
CA PRO A 163 -20.20 9.35 16.64
C PRO A 163 -20.44 10.86 16.77
N GLU A 164 -21.41 11.39 16.04
CA GLU A 164 -21.77 12.82 16.09
C GLU A 164 -22.56 13.16 17.36
N LYS A 165 -23.40 12.22 17.83
CA LYS A 165 -24.23 12.38 19.05
C LYS A 165 -23.55 11.74 20.25
N LYS A 166 -23.80 12.30 21.45
CA LYS A 166 -23.35 11.70 22.72
C LYS A 166 -23.80 10.25 22.81
N GLY A 167 -22.85 9.35 23.04
CA GLY A 167 -23.08 7.91 23.12
C GLY A 167 -21.80 7.14 22.87
N ALA A 168 -21.90 5.83 22.89
CA ALA A 168 -20.81 4.93 22.56
C ALA A 168 -21.32 3.84 21.61
N SER A 169 -20.44 3.37 20.73
CA SER A 169 -20.67 2.21 19.88
C SER A 169 -19.53 1.23 20.03
N VAL A 170 -19.84 -0.05 19.97
CA VAL A 170 -18.85 -1.13 19.98
C VAL A 170 -19.15 -2.03 18.79
N ASN A 171 -18.12 -2.29 18.01
CA ASN A 171 -18.17 -3.24 16.88
C ASN A 171 -17.18 -4.37 17.15
N ALA A 172 -17.68 -5.60 17.25
CA ALA A 172 -16.86 -6.80 17.41
C ALA A 172 -17.01 -7.69 16.19
N VAL A 173 -15.89 -8.10 15.62
CA VAL A 173 -15.83 -8.96 14.44
C VAL A 173 -15.05 -10.22 14.75
N VAL A 174 -15.64 -11.37 14.47
CA VAL A 174 -14.96 -12.66 14.48
C VAL A 174 -15.28 -13.35 13.17
N SER A 175 -14.24 -13.72 12.41
CA SER A 175 -14.44 -14.49 11.19
C SER A 175 -13.46 -15.66 11.12
N TYR A 176 -13.88 -16.70 10.41
CA TYR A 176 -13.10 -17.88 10.14
C TYR A 176 -13.22 -18.28 8.68
N GLY A 177 -12.11 -18.63 8.07
CA GLY A 177 -12.07 -18.95 6.63
C GLY A 177 -11.10 -20.08 6.29
N SER A 178 -10.89 -20.27 5.00
CA SER A 178 -9.96 -21.26 4.45
C SER A 178 -8.57 -21.11 5.02
N ASN A 179 -7.80 -22.21 5.06
CA ASN A 179 -6.43 -22.27 5.60
C ASN A 179 -6.35 -21.80 7.06
N ASN A 180 -7.34 -22.15 7.87
CA ASN A 180 -7.43 -21.76 9.27
C ASN A 180 -7.26 -20.24 9.47
N THR A 181 -7.83 -19.47 8.55
CA THR A 181 -7.74 -18.00 8.62
C THR A 181 -8.72 -17.47 9.66
N TRP A 182 -8.19 -16.79 10.66
CA TRP A 182 -8.96 -16.13 11.72
C TRP A 182 -8.80 -14.62 11.61
N LYS A 183 -9.90 -13.91 11.84
CA LYS A 183 -9.91 -12.48 12.12
C LYS A 183 -10.65 -12.26 13.43
N LYS A 184 -10.07 -11.48 14.32
CA LYS A 184 -10.66 -11.04 15.58
C LYS A 184 -10.45 -9.54 15.68
N ALA A 185 -11.52 -8.78 15.81
CA ALA A 185 -11.41 -7.33 15.94
C ALA A 185 -12.44 -6.80 16.94
N LEU A 186 -12.05 -5.72 17.63
CA LEU A 186 -12.89 -4.97 18.54
C LEU A 186 -12.61 -3.48 18.34
N TYR A 187 -13.66 -2.72 18.04
CA TYR A 187 -13.60 -1.27 17.91
C TYR A 187 -14.62 -0.65 18.84
N ALA A 188 -14.23 0.37 19.57
CA ALA A 188 -15.09 1.13 20.43
C ALA A 188 -14.90 2.62 20.15
N ASP A 189 -15.99 3.30 19.85
CA ASP A 189 -16.01 4.73 19.57
C ASP A 189 -17.01 5.41 20.52
N ALA A 190 -16.66 6.56 21.09
CA ALA A 190 -17.52 7.28 22.01
C ALA A 190 -17.45 8.80 21.82
N ARG A 191 -18.59 9.44 21.97
CA ARG A 191 -18.68 10.89 22.13
C ARG A 191 -19.12 11.21 23.56
N VAL A 192 -18.22 11.81 24.33
CA VAL A 192 -18.43 12.12 25.74
C VAL A 192 -19.36 13.33 25.94
N ASN A 193 -19.14 14.35 25.11
CA ASN A 193 -19.91 15.60 25.12
C ASN A 193 -19.91 16.23 23.71
N LYS A 194 -20.45 17.44 23.58
CA LYS A 194 -20.53 18.15 22.30
C LYS A 194 -19.17 18.41 21.64
N LYS A 195 -18.08 18.39 22.41
CA LYS A 195 -16.74 18.76 21.93
C LYS A 195 -15.77 17.60 21.83
N LEU A 196 -15.92 16.53 22.61
CA LEU A 196 -14.92 15.48 22.73
C LEU A 196 -15.47 14.13 22.33
N SER A 197 -14.79 13.50 21.40
CA SER A 197 -14.98 12.10 21.02
C SER A 197 -13.65 11.38 20.89
N PHE A 198 -13.66 10.06 21.06
CA PHE A 198 -12.49 9.20 20.91
C PHE A 198 -12.90 7.84 20.39
N GLY A 199 -11.94 7.14 19.82
CA GLY A 199 -12.08 5.77 19.36
C GLY A 199 -10.83 4.96 19.66
N VAL A 200 -11.01 3.67 19.92
CA VAL A 200 -9.93 2.69 20.06
C VAL A 200 -10.27 1.45 19.23
N GLY A 201 -9.26 0.75 18.76
CA GLY A 201 -9.43 -0.45 17.97
C GLY A 201 -8.30 -1.43 18.16
N TYR A 202 -8.63 -2.71 18.09
CA TYR A 202 -7.70 -3.83 18.05
C TYR A 202 -8.16 -4.80 16.97
N GLU A 203 -7.26 -5.23 16.11
CA GLU A 203 -7.48 -6.29 15.14
C GLU A 203 -6.31 -7.26 15.14
N ASN A 204 -6.60 -8.56 15.16
CA ASN A 204 -5.64 -9.62 14.89
C ASN A 204 -6.17 -10.51 13.78
N ARG A 205 -5.32 -10.77 12.79
CA ARG A 205 -5.61 -11.66 11.66
C ARG A 205 -4.47 -12.64 11.50
N LYS A 206 -4.78 -13.92 11.34
CA LYS A 206 -3.78 -14.95 11.09
C LYS A 206 -4.28 -16.02 10.16
N SER A 207 -3.37 -16.70 9.47
CA SER A 207 -3.67 -17.80 8.57
C SER A 207 -2.51 -18.81 8.53
N ASP A 208 -2.84 -20.09 8.41
CA ASP A 208 -1.85 -21.13 8.11
C ASP A 208 -1.37 -21.04 6.65
N GLY A 209 -1.95 -20.14 5.85
CA GLY A 209 -1.54 -19.87 4.50
C GLY A 209 -1.84 -20.99 3.51
N TYR A 210 -1.29 -20.86 2.33
CA TYR A 210 -1.46 -21.85 1.26
C TYR A 210 -0.18 -21.98 0.43
N ARG A 211 -0.08 -23.08 -0.33
CA ARG A 211 1.03 -23.35 -1.26
C ARG A 211 0.85 -22.55 -2.54
N GLY A 212 1.27 -21.30 -2.50
CA GLY A 212 1.13 -20.36 -3.63
C GLY A 212 2.33 -20.28 -4.56
N TYR A 213 3.46 -20.92 -4.22
CA TYR A 213 4.70 -20.77 -4.95
C TYR A 213 5.24 -22.10 -5.44
N TYR A 214 5.46 -22.19 -6.77
CA TYR A 214 6.09 -23.33 -7.42
C TYR A 214 7.53 -22.99 -7.82
N TYR A 215 8.46 -23.85 -7.47
CA TYR A 215 9.83 -23.79 -7.93
C TYR A 215 9.97 -24.61 -9.21
N THR A 216 10.49 -23.98 -10.26
CA THR A 216 10.74 -24.64 -11.54
C THR A 216 12.21 -24.58 -11.91
N GLY A 217 12.72 -25.61 -12.56
CA GLY A 217 14.09 -25.69 -13.05
C GLY A 217 14.15 -25.98 -14.53
N SER A 218 15.12 -25.38 -15.22
CA SER A 218 15.48 -25.76 -16.60
C SER A 218 16.44 -26.94 -16.56
N ALA A 219 16.27 -27.87 -17.49
CA ALA A 219 17.25 -28.95 -17.67
C ALA A 219 18.51 -28.42 -18.35
N SER A 220 19.64 -29.00 -17.99
CA SER A 220 20.95 -28.78 -18.64
C SER A 220 21.57 -30.11 -19.01
N LYS A 221 22.49 -30.09 -20.00
CA LYS A 221 23.27 -31.30 -20.38
C LYS A 221 24.02 -31.82 -19.17
N GLY A 222 23.88 -33.10 -18.87
CA GLY A 222 24.56 -33.77 -17.77
C GLY A 222 24.18 -35.25 -17.73
N SER A 223 25.05 -36.06 -17.18
CA SER A 223 24.84 -37.50 -16.93
C SER A 223 25.18 -37.81 -15.51
N GLY A 224 24.53 -38.83 -14.95
CA GLY A 224 24.75 -39.29 -13.59
C GLY A 224 24.08 -38.33 -12.57
N GLY A 225 23.00 -38.75 -12.03
CA GLY A 225 22.22 -38.02 -11.03
C GLY A 225 21.25 -38.98 -10.37
N ILE A 226 20.52 -38.47 -9.40
CA ILE A 226 19.43 -39.20 -8.78
C ILE A 226 18.39 -39.49 -9.84
N LYS A 227 18.08 -40.75 -10.10
CA LYS A 227 16.97 -41.14 -10.96
C LYS A 227 15.69 -41.09 -10.12
N PRO A 228 14.75 -40.21 -10.39
CA PRO A 228 13.53 -40.11 -9.59
C PRO A 228 12.61 -41.32 -9.82
N ASP A 229 11.78 -41.61 -8.81
CA ASP A 229 10.81 -42.71 -8.87
C ASP A 229 9.74 -42.51 -9.93
N HIS A 230 9.47 -41.26 -10.29
CA HIS A 230 8.48 -40.85 -11.28
C HIS A 230 9.02 -39.75 -12.19
N GLU A 231 8.49 -39.65 -13.39
CA GLU A 231 8.77 -38.51 -14.28
C GLU A 231 8.34 -37.20 -13.62
N LEU A 232 9.19 -36.19 -13.71
CA LEU A 232 8.90 -34.87 -13.15
C LEU A 232 7.88 -34.13 -14.02
N PRO A 233 6.88 -33.44 -13.42
CA PRO A 233 5.95 -32.62 -14.15
C PRO A 233 6.68 -31.53 -14.93
N GLN A 234 6.37 -31.38 -16.22
CA GLN A 234 6.97 -30.40 -17.11
C GLN A 234 5.90 -29.38 -17.56
N LEU A 235 6.26 -28.11 -17.55
CA LEU A 235 5.43 -27.02 -18.06
C LEU A 235 5.55 -26.91 -19.59
N SER A 236 4.60 -26.26 -20.23
CA SER A 236 4.59 -26.01 -21.68
C SER A 236 5.83 -25.27 -22.21
N ASN A 237 6.52 -24.51 -21.36
CA ASN A 237 7.77 -23.82 -21.67
C ASN A 237 9.03 -24.70 -21.47
N GLY A 238 8.87 -25.99 -21.24
CA GLY A 238 9.96 -26.95 -21.06
C GLY A 238 10.61 -26.97 -19.68
N LYS A 239 10.19 -26.15 -18.72
CA LYS A 239 10.69 -26.18 -17.34
C LYS A 239 10.02 -27.28 -16.53
N TYR A 240 10.78 -27.93 -15.65
CA TYR A 240 10.29 -28.95 -14.73
C TYR A 240 9.80 -28.29 -13.44
N VAL A 241 8.66 -28.75 -12.91
CA VAL A 241 8.19 -28.36 -11.57
C VAL A 241 8.94 -29.21 -10.55
N LEU A 242 9.71 -28.57 -9.69
CA LEU A 242 10.58 -29.25 -8.72
C LEU A 242 9.98 -29.30 -7.31
N GLY A 243 8.98 -28.47 -7.02
CA GLY A 243 8.33 -28.37 -5.72
C GLY A 243 8.01 -26.93 -5.32
N GLY A 244 8.09 -26.61 -4.04
CA GLY A 244 7.79 -25.26 -3.55
C GLY A 244 8.15 -25.06 -2.08
N ARG A 245 8.02 -23.83 -1.63
CA ARG A 245 8.33 -23.37 -0.26
C ARG A 245 7.35 -23.85 0.81
N GLY A 246 6.22 -24.42 0.40
CA GLY A 246 5.14 -24.80 1.29
C GLY A 246 4.15 -23.66 1.53
N GLU A 247 3.51 -23.67 2.68
CA GLU A 247 2.52 -22.70 3.08
C GLU A 247 3.21 -21.40 3.57
N LYS A 248 2.69 -20.24 3.15
CA LYS A 248 3.07 -18.93 3.71
C LYS A 248 2.14 -18.63 4.88
N VAL A 249 2.54 -19.03 6.08
CA VAL A 249 1.83 -18.66 7.32
C VAL A 249 2.05 -17.19 7.60
N TRP A 250 1.03 -16.49 8.10
CA TRP A 250 1.15 -15.07 8.42
C TRP A 250 0.25 -14.67 9.59
N GLU A 251 0.67 -13.65 10.30
CA GLU A 251 -0.09 -12.97 11.35
C GLU A 251 0.08 -11.46 11.22
N ASN A 252 -1.04 -10.72 11.37
CA ASN A 252 -1.06 -9.26 11.36
C ASN A 252 -1.81 -8.79 12.60
N GLU A 253 -1.24 -7.81 13.28
CA GLU A 253 -1.86 -7.12 14.41
C GLU A 253 -1.96 -5.62 14.12
N ASN A 254 -3.08 -5.02 14.51
CA ASN A 254 -3.31 -3.59 14.38
C ASN A 254 -3.94 -3.05 15.67
N ILE A 255 -3.34 -2.00 16.22
CA ILE A 255 -3.87 -1.24 17.34
C ILE A 255 -4.10 0.19 16.86
N SER A 256 -5.28 0.74 17.11
CA SER A 256 -5.59 2.11 16.71
C SER A 256 -6.24 2.89 17.82
N ALA A 257 -5.95 4.18 17.87
CA ALA A 257 -6.60 5.12 18.77
C ALA A 257 -6.80 6.47 18.08
N ASN A 258 -7.90 7.14 18.34
CA ASN A 258 -8.10 8.51 17.88
C ASN A 258 -8.81 9.35 18.93
N VAL A 259 -8.55 10.66 18.90
CA VAL A 259 -9.23 11.66 19.70
C VAL A 259 -9.60 12.83 18.78
N LYS A 260 -10.86 13.25 18.81
CA LYS A 260 -11.33 14.43 18.08
C LYS A 260 -11.92 15.44 19.07
N TYR A 261 -11.47 16.69 18.94
CA TYR A 261 -11.98 17.82 19.66
C TYR A 261 -12.64 18.81 18.71
N ASP A 262 -13.94 19.02 18.84
CA ASP A 262 -14.71 20.00 18.08
C ASP A 262 -14.72 21.31 18.89
N PHE A 263 -14.07 22.36 18.38
CA PHE A 263 -14.09 23.70 18.99
C PHE A 263 -15.50 24.29 18.92
N ASP A 264 -16.13 24.09 17.77
CA ASP A 264 -17.52 24.46 17.43
C ASP A 264 -18.03 23.54 16.28
N GLU A 265 -19.12 23.93 15.61
CA GLU A 265 -19.74 23.14 14.53
C GLU A 265 -18.87 23.08 13.26
N ASP A 266 -17.97 24.06 13.07
CA ASP A 266 -17.15 24.18 11.85
C ASP A 266 -15.70 23.74 12.07
N ARG A 267 -15.16 23.84 13.30
CA ARG A 267 -13.73 23.67 13.57
C ARG A 267 -13.46 22.44 14.44
N SER A 268 -12.53 21.62 13.98
CA SER A 268 -12.12 20.42 14.71
C SER A 268 -10.62 20.16 14.64
N LEU A 269 -10.12 19.45 15.65
CA LEU A 269 -8.77 18.90 15.70
C LEU A 269 -8.89 17.40 15.98
N LYS A 270 -8.31 16.56 15.11
CA LYS A 270 -8.31 15.11 15.25
C LYS A 270 -6.87 14.60 15.31
N TYR A 271 -6.55 13.83 16.32
CA TYR A 271 -5.33 13.04 16.40
C TYR A 271 -5.67 11.57 16.20
N THR A 272 -4.84 10.87 15.41
CA THR A 272 -4.96 9.42 15.20
C THR A 272 -3.59 8.76 15.37
N PHE A 273 -3.59 7.63 16.04
CA PHE A 273 -2.46 6.71 16.20
C PHE A 273 -2.83 5.34 15.64
N ILE A 274 -1.93 4.74 14.88
CA ILE A 274 -2.06 3.37 14.38
C ILE A 274 -0.71 2.67 14.56
N HIS A 275 -0.72 1.56 15.29
CA HIS A 275 0.39 0.61 15.37
C HIS A 275 0.04 -0.63 14.57
N THR A 276 1.00 -1.12 13.77
CA THR A 276 0.82 -2.33 12.97
C THR A 276 2.04 -3.22 13.07
N GLU A 277 1.80 -4.49 13.34
CA GLU A 277 2.80 -5.54 13.29
C GLU A 277 2.35 -6.63 12.32
N SER A 278 3.27 -7.12 11.48
CA SER A 278 3.00 -8.15 10.49
C SER A 278 4.18 -9.09 10.37
N GLU A 279 3.91 -10.38 10.47
CA GLU A 279 4.91 -11.42 10.33
C GLU A 279 4.45 -12.48 9.32
N TYR A 280 5.40 -13.05 8.59
CA TYR A 280 5.13 -14.20 7.75
C TYR A 280 6.31 -15.17 7.74
N ARG A 281 5.99 -16.45 7.55
CA ARG A 281 6.97 -17.54 7.48
C ARG A 281 6.55 -18.57 6.46
N TYR A 282 7.52 -19.12 5.71
CA TYR A 282 7.28 -20.30 4.89
C TYR A 282 7.55 -21.56 5.71
N GLN A 283 6.64 -22.56 5.64
CA GLN A 283 6.74 -23.84 6.33
C GLN A 283 6.27 -25.00 5.46
N ASN A 284 6.63 -26.24 5.84
CA ASN A 284 6.27 -27.46 5.15
C ASN A 284 6.64 -27.44 3.65
N PRO A 285 7.92 -27.20 3.31
CA PRO A 285 8.37 -27.24 1.93
C PRO A 285 8.10 -28.62 1.33
N TRP A 286 7.82 -28.67 0.03
CA TRP A 286 7.48 -29.89 -0.67
C TRP A 286 8.25 -30.02 -1.98
N THR A 287 8.40 -31.27 -2.45
CA THR A 287 9.10 -31.58 -3.71
C THR A 287 8.26 -32.53 -4.55
N THR A 288 8.46 -32.50 -5.87
CA THR A 288 7.97 -33.51 -6.81
C THR A 288 8.99 -34.63 -7.03
N ILE A 289 10.18 -34.50 -6.47
CA ILE A 289 11.30 -35.40 -6.68
C ILE A 289 11.35 -36.41 -5.52
N TYR A 290 11.16 -37.68 -5.81
CA TYR A 290 11.25 -38.75 -4.85
C TYR A 290 12.25 -39.78 -5.33
N LYS A 291 13.01 -40.35 -4.40
CA LYS A 291 13.90 -41.49 -4.64
C LYS A 291 13.70 -42.53 -3.53
N ASP A 292 13.36 -43.75 -3.92
CA ASP A 292 13.01 -44.83 -3.02
C ASP A 292 11.94 -44.40 -1.98
N GLY A 293 10.90 -43.67 -2.45
CA GLY A 293 9.82 -43.13 -1.64
C GLY A 293 10.19 -41.95 -0.73
N LYS A 294 11.44 -41.47 -0.74
CA LYS A 294 11.91 -40.33 0.08
C LYS A 294 11.98 -39.05 -0.72
N PRO A 295 11.59 -37.89 -0.15
CA PRO A 295 11.67 -36.62 -0.83
C PRO A 295 13.12 -36.16 -1.04
N VAL A 296 13.41 -35.59 -2.20
CA VAL A 296 14.73 -35.07 -2.59
C VAL A 296 14.61 -33.56 -2.83
N PHE A 297 15.44 -32.75 -2.14
CA PHE A 297 15.44 -31.29 -2.18
C PHE A 297 16.74 -30.71 -2.76
N SER A 298 17.73 -31.53 -3.11
CA SER A 298 19.02 -31.07 -3.63
C SER A 298 19.71 -32.14 -4.46
N GLY A 299 20.77 -31.74 -5.15
CA GLY A 299 21.59 -32.63 -5.97
C GLY A 299 21.26 -32.58 -7.46
N SER A 300 21.96 -33.39 -8.25
CA SER A 300 21.66 -33.55 -9.67
C SER A 300 20.58 -34.63 -9.83
N VAL A 301 19.52 -34.33 -10.54
CA VAL A 301 18.39 -35.23 -10.79
C VAL A 301 18.30 -35.50 -12.30
N ASP A 302 18.38 -36.75 -12.68
CA ASP A 302 18.29 -37.23 -14.06
C ASP A 302 16.83 -37.12 -14.55
N VAL A 303 16.59 -36.34 -15.60
CA VAL A 303 15.28 -36.17 -16.24
C VAL A 303 15.21 -36.86 -17.60
N GLY A 304 16.21 -37.73 -17.92
CA GLY A 304 16.29 -38.47 -19.15
C GLY A 304 17.03 -37.70 -20.25
N ASN A 305 17.28 -38.39 -21.38
CA ASN A 305 17.90 -37.83 -22.59
C ASN A 305 19.26 -37.12 -22.37
N GLY A 306 20.04 -37.55 -21.37
CA GLY A 306 21.32 -36.93 -21.04
C GLY A 306 21.15 -35.51 -20.44
N GLN A 307 20.05 -35.27 -19.77
CA GLN A 307 19.71 -33.98 -19.12
C GLN A 307 19.50 -34.17 -17.63
N ILE A 308 19.87 -33.13 -16.86
CA ILE A 308 19.71 -33.08 -15.42
C ILE A 308 19.08 -31.74 -15.01
N VAL A 309 18.31 -31.75 -13.90
CA VAL A 309 17.91 -30.56 -13.15
C VAL A 309 18.65 -30.54 -11.80
N LYS A 310 18.91 -29.34 -11.26
CA LYS A 310 19.64 -29.17 -10.00
C LYS A 310 18.83 -28.39 -8.99
N PRO A 311 17.94 -29.02 -8.21
CA PRO A 311 17.26 -28.36 -7.11
C PRO A 311 18.26 -27.90 -6.04
N SER A 312 17.93 -26.80 -5.37
CA SER A 312 18.73 -26.23 -4.27
C SER A 312 17.86 -26.09 -3.01
N ILE A 313 18.35 -26.58 -1.88
CA ILE A 313 17.64 -26.52 -0.59
C ILE A 313 17.18 -25.10 -0.26
N GLY A 314 18.04 -24.09 -0.48
CA GLY A 314 17.71 -22.68 -0.20
C GLY A 314 16.46 -22.17 -0.91
N THR A 315 16.14 -22.71 -2.08
CA THR A 315 14.93 -22.33 -2.80
C THR A 315 13.65 -22.84 -2.13
N TYR A 316 13.72 -23.97 -1.46
CA TYR A 316 12.58 -24.54 -0.73
C TYR A 316 12.35 -23.91 0.64
N LEU A 317 13.37 -23.35 1.29
CA LEU A 317 13.26 -22.80 2.64
C LEU A 317 12.47 -21.47 2.67
N GLY A 318 12.57 -20.66 1.61
CA GLY A 318 11.88 -19.38 1.55
C GLY A 318 12.52 -18.32 2.47
N TYR A 319 11.67 -17.47 3.02
CA TYR A 319 12.05 -16.32 3.85
C TYR A 319 11.11 -16.22 5.05
N ASP A 320 11.60 -15.65 6.16
CA ASP A 320 10.77 -15.19 7.26
C ASP A 320 10.77 -13.65 7.20
N GLY A 321 9.60 -13.01 7.26
CA GLY A 321 9.48 -11.56 7.16
C GLY A 321 8.79 -10.97 8.37
N ARG A 322 9.23 -9.77 8.74
CA ARG A 322 8.67 -8.97 9.83
C ARG A 322 8.54 -7.52 9.41
N LYS A 323 7.42 -6.91 9.78
CA LYS A 323 7.16 -5.48 9.60
C LYS A 323 6.56 -4.92 10.88
N GLU A 324 6.99 -3.75 11.26
CA GLU A 324 6.44 -3.00 12.39
C GLU A 324 6.45 -1.51 12.04
N SER A 325 5.33 -0.83 12.27
CA SER A 325 5.22 0.59 11.97
C SER A 325 4.24 1.30 12.89
N ASP A 326 4.55 2.56 13.19
CA ASP A 326 3.70 3.50 13.90
C ASP A 326 3.32 4.67 12.99
N LEU A 327 2.04 5.00 12.94
CA LEU A 327 1.53 6.17 12.26
C LEU A 327 0.89 7.12 13.26
N HIS A 328 1.28 8.38 13.22
CA HIS A 328 0.67 9.47 13.97
C HIS A 328 0.16 10.52 12.98
N THR A 329 -1.11 10.92 13.11
CA THR A 329 -1.64 12.02 12.31
C THR A 329 -2.31 13.06 13.21
N LEU A 330 -2.20 14.32 12.81
CA LEU A 330 -2.89 15.44 13.44
C LEU A 330 -3.53 16.30 12.35
N SER A 331 -4.87 16.40 12.36
CA SER A 331 -5.64 17.11 11.34
C SER A 331 -6.48 18.21 11.98
N TYR A 332 -6.27 19.45 11.53
CA TYR A 332 -7.13 20.58 11.86
C TYR A 332 -7.98 20.94 10.64
N ASN A 333 -9.28 21.07 10.85
CA ASN A 333 -10.24 21.45 9.83
C ASN A 333 -11.07 22.65 10.29
N ASP A 334 -11.26 23.63 9.41
CA ASP A 334 -12.17 24.77 9.53
C ASP A 334 -13.08 24.81 8.30
N ASN A 335 -14.24 24.18 8.41
CA ASN A 335 -15.18 24.03 7.29
C ASN A 335 -15.77 25.38 6.85
N LYS A 336 -16.01 26.30 7.78
CA LYS A 336 -16.52 27.63 7.50
C LYS A 336 -15.56 28.45 6.64
N ASN A 337 -14.28 28.40 6.99
CA ASN A 337 -13.24 29.11 6.25
C ASN A 337 -12.59 28.26 5.16
N LYS A 338 -13.03 27.01 4.96
CA LYS A 338 -12.45 26.03 4.01
C LYS A 338 -10.94 25.94 4.12
N PHE A 339 -10.45 25.87 5.35
CA PHE A 339 -9.04 25.75 5.68
C PHE A 339 -8.77 24.41 6.32
N SER A 340 -7.69 23.73 5.91
CA SER A 340 -7.20 22.54 6.58
C SER A 340 -5.68 22.56 6.71
N ALA A 341 -5.19 21.95 7.80
CA ALA A 341 -3.78 21.72 8.06
C ALA A 341 -3.61 20.31 8.62
N ASN A 342 -2.76 19.51 7.99
CA ASN A 342 -2.55 18.11 8.33
C ASN A 342 -1.06 17.86 8.57
N PHE A 343 -0.76 17.13 9.63
CA PHE A 343 0.57 16.61 9.92
C PHE A 343 0.51 15.09 10.03
N GLY A 344 1.49 14.40 9.48
CA GLY A 344 1.67 12.96 9.57
C GLY A 344 3.11 12.60 9.89
N TYR A 345 3.30 11.64 10.79
CA TYR A 345 4.56 10.99 11.08
C TYR A 345 4.37 9.48 10.97
N LEU A 346 5.10 8.87 10.03
CA LEU A 346 5.15 7.42 9.85
C LEU A 346 6.55 6.95 10.23
N ASP A 347 6.63 6.10 11.23
CA ASP A 347 7.84 5.39 11.65
C ASP A 347 7.74 3.92 11.22
N MET A 348 8.54 3.52 10.24
CA MET A 348 8.71 2.13 9.83
C MET A 348 9.89 1.53 10.57
N LYS A 349 9.67 1.06 11.80
CA LYS A 349 10.72 0.54 12.71
C LYS A 349 11.40 -0.69 12.16
N SER A 350 10.62 -1.60 11.58
CA SER A 350 11.13 -2.76 10.87
C SER A 350 10.29 -3.04 9.62
N ASN A 351 10.96 -3.37 8.54
CA ASN A 351 10.34 -3.89 7.31
C ASN A 351 11.42 -4.73 6.63
N GLY A 352 11.32 -6.04 6.74
CA GLY A 352 12.41 -6.84 6.23
C GLY A 352 12.13 -8.33 6.19
N TYR A 353 13.16 -9.07 5.85
CA TYR A 353 13.12 -10.52 5.81
C TYR A 353 14.49 -11.15 6.10
N SER A 354 14.45 -12.32 6.71
CA SER A 354 15.62 -13.15 6.92
C SER A 354 15.66 -14.35 5.97
N SER A 355 16.85 -14.86 5.74
CA SER A 355 17.09 -16.03 4.91
C SER A 355 18.32 -16.82 5.35
N SER A 356 18.33 -18.12 5.07
CA SER A 356 19.50 -18.98 5.33
C SER A 356 20.67 -18.60 4.40
N SER A 357 21.87 -18.46 4.94
CA SER A 357 23.07 -18.12 4.15
C SER A 357 23.72 -19.33 3.47
N SER A 358 23.56 -20.54 4.02
CA SER A 358 24.20 -21.76 3.50
C SER A 358 23.42 -23.02 3.91
N PRO A 359 22.22 -23.24 3.37
CA PRO A 359 21.32 -24.31 3.81
C PRO A 359 21.90 -25.71 3.51
N LYS A 360 21.85 -26.59 4.52
CA LYS A 360 22.34 -27.96 4.41
C LYS A 360 21.25 -29.02 4.45
N SER A 361 20.07 -28.68 5.01
CA SER A 361 18.89 -29.55 5.06
C SER A 361 17.62 -28.69 4.97
N ILE A 362 16.49 -29.35 4.73
CA ILE A 362 15.18 -28.72 4.65
C ILE A 362 14.69 -28.17 6.00
N ASP A 363 15.18 -28.77 7.11
CA ASP A 363 14.82 -28.35 8.47
C ASP A 363 15.91 -27.48 9.11
N TRP A 364 16.89 -27.04 8.31
CA TRP A 364 18.00 -26.28 8.85
C TRP A 364 17.59 -24.88 9.25
N ASN A 365 17.88 -24.53 10.49
CA ASN A 365 17.64 -23.20 11.10
C ASN A 365 18.94 -22.55 11.59
N GLY A 366 20.07 -22.88 10.97
CA GLY A 366 21.39 -22.31 11.32
C GLY A 366 21.57 -20.88 10.84
N ALA A 367 22.83 -20.46 10.68
CA ALA A 367 23.21 -19.11 10.35
C ALA A 367 22.53 -18.57 9.08
N GLY A 368 22.27 -17.28 9.10
CA GLY A 368 21.66 -16.57 7.97
C GLY A 368 21.92 -15.10 7.97
N THR A 369 21.12 -14.39 7.20
CA THR A 369 21.16 -12.93 7.09
C THR A 369 19.77 -12.36 7.26
N ASP A 370 19.68 -11.21 7.91
CA ASP A 370 18.50 -10.36 7.94
C ASP A 370 18.73 -9.12 7.09
N SER A 371 17.76 -8.79 6.25
CA SER A 371 17.75 -7.55 5.46
C SER A 371 16.50 -6.78 5.84
N PHE A 372 16.66 -5.61 6.43
CA PHE A 372 15.53 -4.79 6.85
C PHE A 372 15.72 -3.33 6.44
N TYR A 373 14.61 -2.63 6.34
CA TYR A 373 14.48 -1.35 5.67
C TYR A 373 13.72 -0.36 6.56
N PRO A 374 14.30 0.09 7.68
CA PRO A 374 13.70 1.12 8.52
C PRO A 374 13.65 2.45 7.77
N GLY A 375 12.69 3.27 8.13
CA GLY A 375 12.55 4.59 7.53
C GLY A 375 11.47 5.41 8.21
N GLU A 376 11.63 6.71 8.15
CA GLU A 376 10.69 7.66 8.72
C GLU A 376 10.17 8.60 7.64
N THR A 377 8.91 9.02 7.79
CA THR A 377 8.30 10.03 6.92
C THR A 377 7.58 11.08 7.74
N TYR A 378 7.93 12.34 7.54
CA TYR A 378 7.22 13.50 8.04
C TYR A 378 6.47 14.15 6.88
N ASN A 379 5.18 14.36 7.04
CA ASN A 379 4.31 15.06 6.09
C ASN A 379 3.67 16.26 6.78
N PHE A 380 3.61 17.38 6.10
CA PHE A 380 2.80 18.53 6.47
C PHE A 380 2.13 19.07 5.22
N ASP A 381 0.81 19.28 5.29
CA ASP A 381 -0.01 19.77 4.18
C ASP A 381 -0.95 20.85 4.72
N VAL A 382 -1.01 21.97 4.03
CA VAL A 382 -1.90 23.08 4.37
C VAL A 382 -2.59 23.58 3.13
N GLN A 383 -3.90 23.85 3.24
CA GLN A 383 -4.67 24.40 2.12
C GLN A 383 -5.79 25.34 2.59
N LYS A 384 -6.16 26.23 1.69
CA LYS A 384 -7.27 27.16 1.82
C LYS A 384 -8.03 27.26 0.51
N ALA A 385 -9.35 27.14 0.57
CA ALA A 385 -10.20 27.39 -0.59
C ALA A 385 -11.08 28.64 -0.39
N TRP A 386 -11.40 29.29 -1.50
CA TRP A 386 -12.35 30.39 -1.61
C TRP A 386 -13.32 30.08 -2.74
N ASP A 387 -14.60 29.96 -2.43
CA ASP A 387 -15.63 29.77 -3.43
C ASP A 387 -16.29 31.11 -3.79
N ASN A 388 -16.90 31.14 -4.96
CA ASN A 388 -17.70 32.27 -5.44
C ASN A 388 -16.94 33.62 -5.47
N VAL A 389 -15.66 33.56 -5.83
CA VAL A 389 -14.90 34.78 -6.15
C VAL A 389 -15.26 35.20 -7.59
N GLY A 390 -16.44 35.76 -7.76
CA GLY A 390 -17.07 35.93 -9.07
C GLY A 390 -17.47 34.60 -9.67
N LYS A 391 -16.85 34.20 -10.78
CA LYS A 391 -17.03 32.91 -11.45
C LYS A 391 -15.92 31.88 -11.06
N HIS A 392 -15.10 32.20 -10.09
CA HIS A 392 -13.93 31.40 -9.70
C HIS A 392 -14.14 30.72 -8.35
N SER A 393 -13.63 29.49 -8.21
CA SER A 393 -13.38 28.82 -6.94
C SER A 393 -11.90 28.48 -6.88
N ILE A 394 -11.18 29.11 -5.96
CA ILE A 394 -9.72 29.07 -5.92
C ILE A 394 -9.27 28.23 -4.73
N LEU A 395 -8.39 27.28 -4.95
CA LEU A 395 -7.68 26.51 -3.94
C LEU A 395 -6.19 26.83 -4.00
N VAL A 396 -5.61 27.17 -2.86
CA VAL A 396 -4.16 27.36 -2.71
C VAL A 396 -3.67 26.50 -1.56
N GLY A 397 -2.51 25.93 -1.72
CA GLY A 397 -1.91 25.16 -0.64
C GLY A 397 -0.41 24.95 -0.81
N GLY A 398 0.16 24.36 0.24
CA GLY A 398 1.56 23.99 0.28
C GLY A 398 1.75 22.68 1.03
N SER A 399 2.81 21.98 0.71
CA SER A 399 3.18 20.75 1.40
C SER A 399 4.68 20.67 1.66
N PHE A 400 5.02 20.02 2.75
CA PHE A 400 6.36 19.61 3.12
C PHE A 400 6.36 18.11 3.35
N LYS A 401 7.33 17.41 2.76
CA LYS A 401 7.59 15.99 3.03
C LYS A 401 9.06 15.79 3.24
N GLN A 402 9.44 15.07 4.30
CA GLN A 402 10.78 14.56 4.48
C GLN A 402 10.70 13.07 4.78
N GLU A 403 11.47 12.30 4.05
CA GLU A 403 11.54 10.85 4.23
C GLU A 403 12.99 10.40 4.39
N SER A 404 13.20 9.38 5.22
CA SER A 404 14.47 8.69 5.37
C SER A 404 14.34 7.23 5.02
N PHE A 405 15.44 6.63 4.62
CA PHE A 405 15.53 5.22 4.28
C PHE A 405 16.92 4.71 4.66
N ASP A 406 16.96 3.59 5.35
CA ASP A 406 18.15 2.78 5.52
C ASP A 406 17.87 1.35 5.06
N GLN A 407 18.83 0.74 4.37
CA GLN A 407 18.90 -0.70 4.17
C GLN A 407 19.98 -1.26 5.03
N LEU A 408 19.61 -2.09 5.99
CA LEU A 408 20.54 -2.70 6.93
C LEU A 408 20.59 -4.20 6.71
N ARG A 409 21.79 -4.78 6.67
CA ARG A 409 21.99 -6.22 6.62
C ARG A 409 22.76 -6.68 7.83
N LYS A 410 22.22 -7.70 8.50
CA LYS A 410 22.80 -8.33 9.70
C LYS A 410 23.08 -9.80 9.48
N TYR A 411 24.10 -10.33 10.16
CA TYR A 411 24.30 -11.76 10.30
C TYR A 411 23.50 -12.29 11.48
N LEU A 412 22.82 -13.41 11.28
CA LEU A 412 22.05 -14.13 12.29
C LEU A 412 22.72 -15.49 12.60
N SER A 413 22.72 -15.89 13.87
CA SER A 413 23.09 -17.24 14.27
C SER A 413 22.01 -18.26 13.93
N ASN A 414 20.76 -17.84 13.94
CA ASN A 414 19.58 -18.58 13.49
C ASN A 414 18.74 -17.68 12.58
N TRP A 415 18.66 -17.97 11.28
CA TRP A 415 17.94 -17.17 10.32
C TRP A 415 16.40 -17.12 10.54
N ARG A 416 15.85 -18.05 11.34
CA ARG A 416 14.43 -18.04 11.73
C ARG A 416 14.15 -17.21 12.98
N ASP A 417 15.16 -16.56 13.51
CA ASP A 417 15.09 -15.70 14.69
C ASP A 417 15.78 -14.37 14.37
N HIS A 418 14.99 -13.33 14.09
CA HIS A 418 15.48 -12.00 13.75
C HIS A 418 16.29 -11.33 14.86
N ASP A 419 16.10 -11.78 16.12
CA ASP A 419 16.80 -11.24 17.29
C ASP A 419 18.14 -11.95 17.55
N SER A 420 18.43 -13.06 16.84
CA SER A 420 19.66 -13.84 16.96
C SER A 420 20.87 -13.20 16.27
N VAL A 421 20.98 -11.87 16.32
CA VAL A 421 22.07 -11.11 15.70
C VAL A 421 23.42 -11.50 16.29
N ILE A 422 24.40 -11.81 15.43
CA ILE A 422 25.75 -12.15 15.86
C ILE A 422 26.46 -10.86 16.28
N SER A 423 26.63 -10.65 17.57
CA SER A 423 27.36 -9.52 18.14
C SER A 423 28.85 -9.58 17.81
N GLY A 424 29.48 -8.42 17.63
CA GLY A 424 30.91 -8.30 17.33
C GLY A 424 31.27 -8.42 15.85
N LEU A 425 30.29 -8.61 14.97
CA LEU A 425 30.44 -8.54 13.52
C LEU A 425 29.84 -7.21 13.03
N GLY A 426 30.62 -6.41 12.30
CA GLY A 426 30.17 -5.13 11.82
C GLY A 426 29.85 -4.11 12.92
N ASP A 427 29.07 -3.11 12.60
CA ASP A 427 28.52 -2.14 13.56
C ASP A 427 27.25 -2.72 14.18
N ASN A 428 27.32 -3.19 15.42
CA ASN A 428 26.20 -3.87 16.11
C ASN A 428 25.57 -5.03 15.32
N GLY A 429 26.41 -5.83 14.64
CA GLY A 429 25.99 -6.93 13.79
C GLY A 429 25.62 -6.52 12.35
N VAL A 430 25.61 -5.24 12.02
CA VAL A 430 25.37 -4.74 10.67
C VAL A 430 26.65 -4.82 9.83
N TYR A 431 26.61 -5.52 8.71
CA TYR A 431 27.74 -5.62 7.79
C TYR A 431 27.58 -4.80 6.50
N GLU A 432 26.36 -4.36 6.20
CA GLU A 432 26.05 -3.39 5.14
C GLU A 432 25.00 -2.40 5.62
N ASN A 433 25.22 -1.12 5.35
CA ASN A 433 24.26 -0.05 5.59
C ASN A 433 24.25 0.91 4.39
N HIS A 434 23.10 1.04 3.72
CA HIS A 434 22.88 1.96 2.63
C HIS A 434 21.67 2.81 2.95
N GLY A 435 21.73 4.11 2.71
CA GLY A 435 20.59 4.94 2.99
C GLY A 435 20.80 6.40 2.71
N GLY A 436 19.78 7.18 2.99
CA GLY A 436 19.76 8.63 2.82
C GLY A 436 18.38 9.20 3.08
N LYS A 437 18.24 10.48 2.78
CA LYS A 437 17.00 11.24 2.98
C LYS A 437 16.58 11.93 1.70
N ALA A 438 15.28 12.16 1.57
CA ALA A 438 14.73 13.08 0.59
C ALA A 438 13.78 14.06 1.26
N ARG A 439 13.81 15.30 0.80
CA ARG A 439 12.92 16.37 1.24
C ARG A 439 12.24 16.97 0.02
N ASN A 440 10.93 17.21 0.14
CA ASN A 440 10.13 17.90 -0.86
C ASN A 440 9.40 19.07 -0.22
N ILE A 441 9.49 20.24 -0.85
CA ILE A 441 8.71 21.43 -0.51
C ILE A 441 7.92 21.81 -1.75
N ALA A 442 6.63 22.05 -1.60
CA ALA A 442 5.79 22.34 -2.74
C ALA A 442 4.71 23.38 -2.46
N LEU A 443 4.35 24.08 -3.53
CA LEU A 443 3.21 25.01 -3.57
C LEU A 443 2.30 24.63 -4.73
N PHE A 444 0.99 24.73 -4.52
CA PHE A 444 0.01 24.47 -5.57
C PHE A 444 -1.14 25.46 -5.54
N VAL A 445 -1.71 25.68 -6.73
CA VAL A 445 -2.94 26.45 -6.91
C VAL A 445 -3.83 25.74 -7.92
N GLN A 446 -5.13 25.75 -7.67
CA GLN A 446 -6.15 25.32 -8.60
C GLN A 446 -7.23 26.38 -8.68
N ASP A 447 -7.68 26.70 -9.89
CA ASP A 447 -8.82 27.55 -10.18
C ASP A 447 -9.89 26.75 -10.92
N GLU A 448 -11.10 26.76 -10.40
CA GLU A 448 -12.30 26.28 -11.06
C GLU A 448 -13.05 27.51 -11.60
N TYR A 449 -12.98 27.71 -12.90
CA TYR A 449 -13.61 28.84 -13.58
C TYR A 449 -14.90 28.41 -14.29
N GLN A 450 -16.03 28.94 -13.85
CA GLN A 450 -17.32 28.70 -14.47
C GLN A 450 -17.46 29.59 -15.72
N ILE A 451 -17.13 29.04 -16.88
CA ILE A 451 -17.22 29.75 -18.17
C ILE A 451 -18.67 30.11 -18.45
N SER A 452 -19.57 29.15 -18.31
CA SER A 452 -21.03 29.28 -18.46
C SER A 452 -21.73 28.26 -17.55
N ASP A 453 -23.06 28.34 -17.43
CA ASP A 453 -23.81 27.39 -16.57
C ASP A 453 -23.51 25.90 -16.86
N PRO A 454 -23.41 25.46 -18.15
CA PRO A 454 -23.07 24.06 -18.42
C PRO A 454 -21.57 23.75 -18.47
N MET A 455 -20.66 24.75 -18.36
CA MET A 455 -19.24 24.52 -18.66
C MET A 455 -18.33 25.12 -17.60
N THR A 456 -17.52 24.24 -16.99
CA THR A 456 -16.49 24.59 -16.01
C THR A 456 -15.10 24.21 -16.54
N MET A 457 -14.14 25.10 -16.37
CA MET A 457 -12.73 24.86 -16.64
C MET A 457 -11.97 24.74 -15.32
N TYR A 458 -11.08 23.76 -15.24
CA TYR A 458 -10.18 23.55 -14.11
C TYR A 458 -8.75 23.81 -14.57
N LEU A 459 -8.08 24.71 -13.90
CA LEU A 459 -6.67 25.03 -14.13
C LEU A 459 -5.91 24.76 -12.84
N GLY A 460 -4.94 23.88 -12.89
CA GLY A 460 -4.09 23.53 -11.75
C GLY A 460 -2.61 23.63 -12.11
N VAL A 461 -1.81 24.08 -11.18
CA VAL A 461 -0.36 24.02 -11.27
C VAL A 461 0.24 23.76 -9.88
N ARG A 462 1.25 22.93 -9.86
CA ARG A 462 2.07 22.66 -8.68
C ARG A 462 3.54 22.77 -9.04
N TYR A 463 4.28 23.38 -8.14
CA TYR A 463 5.74 23.42 -8.16
C TYR A 463 6.26 22.61 -6.98
N ASP A 464 7.14 21.65 -7.26
CA ASP A 464 7.81 20.81 -6.28
C ASP A 464 9.31 21.05 -6.36
N HIS A 465 9.98 21.20 -5.21
CA HIS A 465 11.42 21.26 -5.06
C HIS A 465 11.91 20.12 -4.19
N PHE A 466 12.67 19.21 -4.81
CA PHE A 466 13.20 18.01 -4.16
C PHE A 466 14.68 18.18 -3.85
N THR A 467 15.10 17.67 -2.71
CA THR A 467 16.50 17.56 -2.30
C THR A 467 16.77 16.16 -1.78
N LYS A 468 17.70 15.43 -2.41
CA LYS A 468 18.24 14.16 -1.94
C LYS A 468 19.50 14.46 -1.14
N MET A 469 19.62 13.97 0.10
CA MET A 469 20.67 14.34 1.04
C MET A 469 21.05 13.20 1.98
N ASP A 470 22.16 13.35 2.70
CA ASP A 470 22.67 12.41 3.69
C ASP A 470 22.87 10.99 3.14
N GLY A 471 23.15 10.89 1.83
CA GLY A 471 23.36 9.62 1.16
C GLY A 471 24.63 8.93 1.62
N LYS A 472 24.56 7.64 1.94
CA LYS A 472 25.68 6.87 2.46
C LYS A 472 25.65 5.41 2.03
N SER A 473 26.85 4.79 1.92
CA SER A 473 27.04 3.35 1.86
C SER A 473 28.21 2.93 2.74
N ARG A 474 27.99 1.94 3.61
CA ARG A 474 28.97 1.44 4.59
C ARG A 474 29.04 -0.08 4.47
N TYR A 475 30.28 -0.60 4.45
CA TYR A 475 30.55 -2.03 4.41
C TYR A 475 31.52 -2.40 5.51
N TYR A 476 31.26 -3.50 6.17
CA TYR A 476 32.08 -3.98 7.27
C TYR A 476 32.55 -5.42 7.00
N ASP A 477 33.76 -5.73 7.44
CA ASP A 477 34.29 -7.08 7.36
C ASP A 477 33.53 -8.00 8.31
N LYS A 478 33.08 -9.14 7.78
CA LYS A 478 32.24 -10.09 8.52
C LYS A 478 32.96 -10.79 9.69
N ASN A 479 34.31 -10.81 9.70
CA ASN A 479 35.06 -11.53 10.72
C ASN A 479 35.61 -10.60 11.80
N THR A 480 35.94 -9.36 11.42
CA THR A 480 36.61 -8.38 12.30
C THR A 480 35.72 -7.22 12.72
N GLY A 481 34.58 -7.02 12.05
CA GLY A 481 33.72 -5.85 12.25
C GLY A 481 34.32 -4.54 11.77
N ALA A 482 35.51 -4.57 11.14
CA ALA A 482 36.15 -3.36 10.68
C ALA A 482 35.42 -2.75 9.47
N LEU A 483 35.33 -1.42 9.42
CA LEU A 483 34.82 -0.70 8.26
C LEU A 483 35.79 -0.89 7.09
N THR A 484 35.32 -1.51 6.02
CA THR A 484 36.11 -1.86 4.82
C THR A 484 35.91 -0.87 3.68
N ARG A 485 34.69 -0.28 3.59
CA ARG A 485 34.35 0.71 2.57
C ARG A 485 33.35 1.71 3.12
N SER A 486 33.60 2.99 2.84
CA SER A 486 32.73 4.11 3.20
C SER A 486 32.54 5.01 1.98
N LEU A 487 31.30 5.24 1.60
CA LEU A 487 30.90 6.18 0.56
C LEU A 487 29.90 7.16 1.15
N ASP A 488 30.10 8.43 0.90
CA ASP A 488 29.15 9.51 1.13
C ASP A 488 28.79 10.12 -0.22
N TYR A 489 27.53 10.45 -0.42
CA TYR A 489 27.01 10.97 -1.67
C TYR A 489 26.63 12.43 -1.50
N ASP A 490 26.94 13.23 -2.50
CA ASP A 490 26.62 14.66 -2.51
C ASP A 490 25.11 14.91 -2.52
N GLU A 491 24.72 16.08 -2.04
CA GLU A 491 23.33 16.54 -2.12
C GLU A 491 22.96 16.85 -3.57
N VAL A 492 21.81 16.37 -4.02
CA VAL A 492 21.26 16.60 -5.36
C VAL A 492 19.86 17.16 -5.25
N SER A 493 19.61 18.29 -5.94
CA SER A 493 18.30 18.92 -5.98
C SER A 493 17.77 19.03 -7.40
N TYR A 494 16.44 18.90 -7.55
CA TYR A 494 15.73 19.15 -8.79
C TYR A 494 14.34 19.75 -8.51
N SER A 495 13.71 20.29 -9.53
CA SER A 495 12.39 20.90 -9.42
C SER A 495 11.49 20.44 -10.54
N GLU A 496 10.21 20.24 -10.21
CA GLU A 496 9.19 19.80 -11.15
C GLU A 496 7.98 20.73 -11.16
N PHE A 497 7.44 20.96 -12.36
CA PHE A 497 6.17 21.65 -12.56
C PHE A 497 5.12 20.67 -13.08
N SER A 498 3.98 20.62 -12.41
CA SER A 498 2.86 19.73 -12.76
C SER A 498 1.62 20.54 -13.14
N PRO A 499 1.48 21.00 -14.40
CA PRO A 499 0.27 21.65 -14.88
C PRO A 499 -0.84 20.62 -15.14
N LYS A 500 -2.09 21.08 -14.96
CA LYS A 500 -3.31 20.35 -15.33
C LYS A 500 -4.33 21.34 -15.88
N ILE A 501 -4.97 20.95 -16.98
CA ILE A 501 -6.15 21.63 -17.51
C ILE A 501 -7.25 20.61 -17.76
N ALA A 502 -8.46 20.95 -17.36
CA ALA A 502 -9.62 20.11 -17.67
C ALA A 502 -10.85 20.98 -17.93
N PHE A 503 -11.77 20.43 -18.72
CA PHE A 503 -13.07 21.00 -18.98
C PHE A 503 -14.13 19.98 -18.63
N ASP A 504 -15.15 20.40 -17.91
CA ASP A 504 -16.37 19.66 -17.64
C ASP A 504 -17.55 20.35 -18.34
N TYR A 505 -18.34 19.55 -19.07
CA TYR A 505 -19.52 20.04 -19.78
C TYR A 505 -20.75 19.23 -19.34
N LYS A 506 -21.63 19.88 -18.62
CA LYS A 506 -22.92 19.36 -18.17
C LYS A 506 -23.96 19.48 -19.30
N ALA A 507 -24.09 18.42 -20.09
CA ALA A 507 -25.01 18.40 -21.22
C ALA A 507 -26.49 18.42 -20.77
N ASP A 508 -26.78 17.75 -19.66
CA ASP A 508 -28.09 17.74 -18.97
C ASP A 508 -27.88 17.34 -17.48
N GLU A 509 -28.97 17.22 -16.70
CA GLU A 509 -28.89 16.85 -15.26
C GLU A 509 -28.30 15.45 -14.99
N LYS A 510 -28.17 14.62 -16.02
CA LYS A 510 -27.73 13.22 -15.91
C LYS A 510 -26.47 12.93 -16.69
N THR A 511 -26.00 13.85 -17.54
CA THR A 511 -24.93 13.57 -18.51
C THR A 511 -23.87 14.64 -18.46
N ASN A 512 -22.65 14.26 -18.09
CA ASN A 512 -21.45 15.12 -18.13
C ASN A 512 -20.43 14.53 -19.09
N TYR A 513 -19.77 15.40 -19.85
CA TYR A 513 -18.60 15.10 -20.67
C TYR A 513 -17.40 15.86 -20.10
N TYR A 514 -16.24 15.24 -20.13
CA TYR A 514 -15.02 15.93 -19.73
C TYR A 514 -13.85 15.61 -20.66
N VAL A 515 -12.92 16.55 -20.71
CA VAL A 515 -11.60 16.36 -21.32
C VAL A 515 -10.56 16.91 -20.37
N SER A 516 -9.45 16.21 -20.21
CA SER A 516 -8.36 16.64 -19.34
C SER A 516 -7.00 16.34 -19.93
N TYR A 517 -6.05 17.20 -19.63
CA TYR A 517 -4.62 17.00 -19.82
C TYR A 517 -3.91 17.31 -18.52
N GLY A 518 -2.93 16.47 -18.15
CA GLY A 518 -2.13 16.69 -16.97
C GLY A 518 -0.73 16.08 -17.11
N HIS A 519 0.23 16.79 -16.54
CA HIS A 519 1.60 16.32 -16.33
C HIS A 519 1.74 15.73 -14.93
N SER A 520 2.48 14.63 -14.81
CA SER A 520 2.81 13.98 -13.55
C SER A 520 4.24 13.50 -13.54
N PHE A 521 4.78 13.30 -12.35
CA PHE A 521 6.13 12.77 -12.15
C PHE A 521 6.17 11.78 -11.00
N ASN A 522 7.21 10.93 -11.00
CA ASN A 522 7.49 9.97 -9.95
C ASN A 522 8.95 10.07 -9.53
N PRO A 523 9.26 10.59 -8.32
CA PRO A 523 10.62 10.60 -7.79
C PRO A 523 11.14 9.18 -7.66
N PRO A 524 12.42 8.91 -7.99
CA PRO A 524 13.01 7.59 -7.77
C PRO A 524 12.97 7.26 -6.27
N PRO A 525 12.58 6.03 -5.89
CA PRO A 525 12.60 5.62 -4.50
C PRO A 525 14.03 5.60 -3.96
N LEU A 526 14.21 5.98 -2.69
CA LEU A 526 15.53 6.08 -2.04
C LEU A 526 16.34 4.79 -2.14
N TYR A 527 15.67 3.64 -2.17
CA TYR A 527 16.28 2.35 -2.45
C TYR A 527 17.03 2.30 -3.78
N GLN A 528 16.49 2.86 -4.85
CA GLN A 528 17.17 2.91 -6.15
C GLN A 528 18.31 3.92 -6.18
N VAL A 529 18.16 5.00 -5.43
CA VAL A 529 19.15 6.10 -5.35
C VAL A 529 20.41 5.68 -4.61
N TYR A 530 20.27 5.03 -3.45
CA TYR A 530 21.39 4.84 -2.51
C TYR A 530 21.84 3.40 -2.33
N ARG A 531 21.16 2.43 -2.91
CA ARG A 531 21.62 1.05 -2.84
C ARG A 531 22.89 0.86 -3.65
N ASP A 532 23.95 0.35 -2.98
CA ASP A 532 25.21 -0.06 -3.60
C ASP A 532 25.52 -1.50 -3.17
N GLY A 533 26.26 -2.26 -3.99
CA GLY A 533 26.70 -3.60 -3.65
C GLY A 533 26.06 -4.74 -4.45
N GLY A 534 26.65 -5.93 -4.28
CA GLY A 534 26.23 -7.14 -4.96
C GLY A 534 25.09 -7.86 -4.24
N GLY A 535 24.00 -8.11 -4.92
CA GLY A 535 22.95 -9.03 -4.49
C GLY A 535 22.88 -10.25 -5.39
N SER A 536 21.91 -11.14 -5.14
CA SER A 536 21.64 -12.32 -5.98
C SER A 536 21.30 -12.01 -7.45
N MET A 537 21.08 -10.74 -7.78
CA MET A 537 20.78 -10.24 -9.14
C MET A 537 21.96 -9.52 -9.82
N GLY A 538 23.17 -9.58 -9.28
CA GLY A 538 24.34 -8.88 -9.81
C GLY A 538 24.68 -7.59 -9.05
N GLY A 539 25.76 -6.90 -9.49
CA GLY A 539 26.19 -5.64 -8.87
C GLY A 539 25.20 -4.51 -9.13
N VAL A 540 24.84 -3.79 -8.08
CA VAL A 540 24.04 -2.55 -8.14
C VAL A 540 24.97 -1.42 -7.70
N VAL A 541 24.91 -0.29 -8.40
CA VAL A 541 25.66 0.91 -8.07
C VAL A 541 24.66 2.01 -7.73
N ALA A 542 24.86 2.66 -6.60
CA ALA A 542 24.06 3.83 -6.21
C ALA A 542 24.17 4.94 -7.27
N ASN A 543 23.04 5.56 -7.58
CA ASN A 543 22.97 6.69 -8.51
C ASN A 543 22.17 7.84 -7.90
N PRO A 544 22.79 8.75 -7.15
CA PRO A 544 22.11 9.93 -6.61
C PRO A 544 21.56 10.88 -7.67
N ASP A 545 22.14 10.88 -8.89
CA ASP A 545 21.72 11.74 -10.00
C ASP A 545 20.52 11.21 -10.79
N LEU A 546 19.92 10.10 -10.33
CA LEU A 546 18.76 9.51 -11.00
C LEU A 546 17.60 10.52 -11.08
N ASP A 547 17.17 10.83 -12.30
CA ASP A 547 16.07 11.74 -12.58
C ASP A 547 14.70 11.12 -12.24
N PRO A 548 13.67 11.95 -11.97
CA PRO A 548 12.31 11.47 -11.83
C PRO A 548 11.76 10.97 -13.18
N GLU A 549 10.92 9.96 -13.12
CA GLU A 549 10.08 9.58 -14.25
C GLU A 549 8.98 10.62 -14.45
N THR A 550 8.71 11.03 -15.69
CA THR A 550 7.64 11.98 -16.03
C THR A 550 6.59 11.35 -16.93
N SER A 551 5.37 11.82 -16.83
CA SER A 551 4.26 11.30 -17.61
C SER A 551 3.28 12.39 -18.01
N ASN A 552 2.79 12.33 -19.25
CA ASN A 552 1.73 13.18 -19.76
C ASN A 552 0.49 12.33 -20.04
N THR A 553 -0.61 12.70 -19.43
CA THR A 553 -1.90 12.00 -19.58
C THR A 553 -2.91 12.91 -20.28
N PHE A 554 -3.51 12.41 -21.35
CA PHE A 554 -4.70 13.00 -21.99
C PHE A 554 -5.88 12.04 -21.75
N GLU A 555 -7.02 12.57 -21.36
CA GLU A 555 -8.24 11.78 -21.14
C GLU A 555 -9.48 12.52 -21.62
N ILE A 556 -10.40 11.80 -22.25
CA ILE A 556 -11.75 12.24 -22.58
C ILE A 556 -12.75 11.22 -22.00
N GLY A 557 -13.83 11.70 -21.40
CA GLY A 557 -14.81 10.82 -20.81
C GLY A 557 -16.23 11.35 -20.79
N MET A 558 -17.13 10.43 -20.48
CA MET A 558 -18.55 10.68 -20.28
C MET A 558 -19.00 9.99 -18.98
N LYS A 559 -19.82 10.68 -18.21
CA LYS A 559 -20.54 10.15 -17.06
C LYS A 559 -22.02 10.34 -17.28
N LYS A 560 -22.79 9.25 -17.14
CA LYS A 560 -24.24 9.29 -17.35
C LYS A 560 -25.00 8.52 -16.27
N LYS A 561 -25.91 9.18 -15.60
CA LYS A 561 -26.83 8.58 -14.64
C LYS A 561 -28.00 7.97 -15.40
N LEU A 562 -28.01 6.65 -15.55
CA LEU A 562 -29.07 5.90 -16.25
C LEU A 562 -30.31 5.73 -15.39
N SER A 563 -30.14 5.49 -14.08
CA SER A 563 -31.21 5.38 -13.09
C SER A 563 -30.73 5.87 -11.73
N ARG A 564 -31.58 5.76 -10.69
CA ARG A 564 -31.14 6.07 -9.31
C ARG A 564 -30.01 5.15 -8.81
N GLN A 565 -29.88 3.96 -9.37
CA GLN A 565 -28.94 2.91 -8.93
C GLN A 565 -27.90 2.57 -9.99
N THR A 566 -27.95 3.18 -11.19
CA THR A 566 -27.08 2.80 -12.31
C THR A 566 -26.41 4.01 -12.89
N ASN A 567 -25.09 4.04 -12.83
CA ASN A 567 -24.26 5.04 -13.47
C ASN A 567 -23.41 4.38 -14.57
N LEU A 568 -23.27 5.06 -15.70
CA LEU A 568 -22.39 4.67 -16.80
C LEU A 568 -21.22 5.67 -16.87
N GLY A 569 -20.00 5.15 -16.78
CA GLY A 569 -18.79 5.93 -17.04
C GLY A 569 -18.02 5.32 -18.21
N ILE A 570 -17.62 6.15 -19.16
CA ILE A 570 -16.75 5.78 -20.28
C ILE A 570 -15.58 6.74 -20.28
N SER A 571 -14.36 6.24 -20.37
CA SER A 571 -13.17 7.07 -20.54
C SER A 571 -12.23 6.46 -21.56
N LEU A 572 -11.65 7.32 -22.40
CA LEU A 572 -10.54 7.02 -23.29
C LEU A 572 -9.35 7.84 -22.85
N TYR A 573 -8.21 7.20 -22.71
CA TYR A 573 -7.00 7.88 -22.24
C TYR A 573 -5.77 7.46 -23.02
N GLN A 574 -4.82 8.35 -23.09
CA GLN A 574 -3.47 8.13 -23.60
C GLN A 574 -2.47 8.62 -22.58
N VAL A 575 -1.49 7.79 -22.27
CA VAL A 575 -0.39 8.13 -21.38
C VAL A 575 0.91 7.96 -22.13
N LYS A 576 1.79 8.96 -21.99
CA LYS A 576 3.16 8.93 -22.49
C LYS A 576 4.09 9.18 -21.29
N THR A 577 4.82 8.16 -20.92
CA THR A 577 5.87 8.17 -19.91
C THR A 577 7.22 8.30 -20.58
#